data_02b27896241bb819fcd08d3bca107d34
#
_entry.id   02b27896241bb819fcd08d3bca107d34
#
_cell.length_a   1.000
_cell.length_b   1.000
_cell.length_c   1.000
_cell.angle_alpha   90.00
_cell.angle_beta   90.00
_cell.angle_gamma   90.00
#
_symmetry.space_group_name_H-M   'P 1'
#
loop_
_entity.id
_entity.type
_entity.pdbx_description
1 polymer ?
#
loop_
_entity_poly.entity_id
_entity_poly.type
_entity_poly.pdbx_seq_one_letter_code
_entity_poly.pdbx_strand_id
1 'polypeptide(L)'
;MKKWEDVKEQIKSLSDDEKQSIEMLADIVSQMIERRQEIGLSQRDLAEKCGVKQSAIARLETMRTIPQLDTLVKLLKPLGLRLTVIPDEDLAHQH
;
A
#
# COMPACT_ATOMS: atom_id res chain seq x y z
N MET A 1 -5.55 -5.12 -16.33
CA MET A 1 -5.28 -4.52 -15.01
C MET A 1 -6.59 -4.32 -14.26
N LYS A 2 -6.68 -4.75 -13.01
CA LYS A 2 -7.90 -4.59 -12.22
C LYS A 2 -8.12 -3.13 -11.86
N LYS A 3 -9.35 -2.67 -12.02
CA LYS A 3 -9.75 -1.35 -11.58
C LYS A 3 -10.13 -1.40 -10.10
N TRP A 4 -10.17 -0.25 -9.46
CA TRP A 4 -10.54 -0.13 -8.05
C TRP A 4 -11.93 -0.71 -7.79
N GLU A 5 -12.87 -0.56 -8.72
CA GLU A 5 -14.21 -1.11 -8.59
C GLU A 5 -14.21 -2.63 -8.47
N ASP A 6 -13.32 -3.31 -9.22
CA ASP A 6 -13.19 -4.77 -9.14
C ASP A 6 -12.65 -5.19 -7.78
N VAL A 7 -11.73 -4.41 -7.23
CA VAL A 7 -11.20 -4.65 -5.89
C VAL A 7 -12.30 -4.47 -4.85
N LYS A 8 -13.13 -3.45 -4.99
CA LYS A 8 -14.24 -3.20 -4.07
C LYS A 8 -15.24 -4.36 -4.05
N GLU A 9 -15.51 -4.98 -5.19
CA GLU A 9 -16.40 -6.15 -5.26
C GLU A 9 -15.84 -7.32 -4.46
N GLN A 10 -14.53 -7.54 -4.54
CA GLN A 10 -13.87 -8.58 -3.74
C GLN A 10 -13.91 -8.26 -2.26
N ILE A 11 -13.74 -7.00 -1.89
CA ILE A 11 -13.77 -6.55 -0.50
C ILE A 11 -15.13 -6.81 0.13
N LYS A 12 -16.20 -6.65 -0.62
CA LYS A 12 -17.57 -6.85 -0.11
C LYS A 12 -17.83 -8.26 0.42
N SER A 13 -17.09 -9.26 -0.06
CA SER A 13 -17.25 -10.64 0.36
C SER A 13 -16.38 -11.01 1.57
N LEU A 14 -15.57 -10.07 2.07
CA LEU A 14 -14.65 -10.32 3.17
C LEU A 14 -15.28 -9.99 4.51
N SER A 15 -14.68 -10.55 5.57
CA SER A 15 -15.05 -10.17 6.94
C SER A 15 -14.70 -8.72 7.21
N ASP A 16 -15.25 -8.15 8.28
CA ASP A 16 -14.96 -6.76 8.67
C ASP A 16 -13.49 -6.55 8.99
N ASP A 17 -12.85 -7.52 9.65
CA ASP A 17 -11.42 -7.44 9.96
C ASP A 17 -10.57 -7.45 8.69
N GLU A 18 -10.95 -8.31 7.73
CA GLU A 18 -10.25 -8.39 6.46
C GLU A 18 -10.42 -7.10 5.66
N LYS A 19 -11.63 -6.54 5.64
CA LYS A 19 -11.89 -5.24 4.99
C LYS A 19 -11.04 -4.14 5.59
N GLN A 20 -10.96 -4.09 6.91
CA GLN A 20 -10.17 -3.07 7.61
C GLN A 20 -8.69 -3.19 7.26
N SER A 21 -8.17 -4.41 7.21
CA SER A 21 -6.76 -4.64 6.84
C SER A 21 -6.47 -4.17 5.43
N ILE A 22 -7.37 -4.45 4.50
CA ILE A 22 -7.21 -4.03 3.09
C ILE A 22 -7.31 -2.51 2.96
N GLU A 23 -8.22 -1.89 3.70
CA GLU A 23 -8.36 -0.42 3.69
C GLU A 23 -7.09 0.25 4.22
N MET A 24 -6.50 -0.27 5.28
CA MET A 24 -5.25 0.24 5.82
C MET A 24 -4.12 0.10 4.81
N LEU A 25 -4.02 -1.05 4.15
CA LEU A 25 -3.02 -1.25 3.10
C LEU A 25 -3.25 -0.30 1.93
N ALA A 26 -4.50 -0.09 1.53
CA ALA A 26 -4.83 0.84 0.46
C ALA A 26 -4.37 2.27 0.78
N ASP A 27 -4.52 2.70 2.03
CA ASP A 27 -4.03 4.01 2.48
C ASP A 27 -2.51 4.09 2.36
N ILE A 28 -1.80 3.06 2.78
CA ILE A 28 -0.34 3.01 2.69
C ILE A 28 0.08 3.08 1.23
N VAL A 29 -0.52 2.27 0.38
CA VAL A 29 -0.19 2.21 -1.04
C VAL A 29 -0.47 3.55 -1.72
N SER A 30 -1.59 4.19 -1.40
CA SER A 30 -1.93 5.51 -1.94
C SER A 30 -0.87 6.55 -1.60
N GLN A 31 -0.40 6.56 -0.36
CA GLN A 31 0.66 7.48 0.08
C GLN A 31 1.98 7.18 -0.61
N MET A 32 2.29 5.90 -0.84
CA MET A 32 3.48 5.51 -1.57
C MET A 32 3.46 6.02 -3.00
N ILE A 33 2.34 5.84 -3.69
CA ILE A 33 2.17 6.31 -5.07
C ILE A 33 2.30 7.83 -5.14
N GLU A 34 1.61 8.52 -4.26
CA GLU A 34 1.64 9.98 -4.21
C GLU A 34 3.07 10.49 -3.99
N ARG A 35 3.76 9.91 -3.02
CA ARG A 35 5.13 10.31 -2.71
C ARG A 35 6.08 10.00 -3.87
N ARG A 36 5.93 8.82 -4.48
CA ARG A 36 6.74 8.44 -5.63
C ARG A 36 6.61 9.48 -6.76
N GLN A 37 5.38 9.90 -7.03
CA GLN A 37 5.10 10.88 -8.06
C GLN A 37 5.64 12.27 -7.69
N GLU A 38 5.50 12.66 -6.43
CA GLU A 38 6.03 13.95 -5.94
C GLU A 38 7.52 14.08 -6.17
N ILE A 39 8.28 13.02 -5.90
CA ILE A 39 9.73 13.06 -6.04
C ILE A 39 10.19 12.66 -7.43
N GLY A 40 9.25 12.38 -8.34
CA GLY A 40 9.55 12.14 -9.75
C GLY A 40 10.10 10.77 -10.07
N LEU A 41 9.85 9.76 -9.24
CA LEU A 41 10.29 8.40 -9.51
C LEU A 41 9.23 7.63 -10.29
N SER A 42 9.65 6.91 -11.34
CA SER A 42 8.78 5.96 -12.01
C SER A 42 8.72 4.66 -11.18
N GLN A 43 7.79 3.78 -11.53
CA GLN A 43 7.75 2.44 -10.93
C GLN A 43 9.08 1.72 -11.14
N ARG A 44 9.66 1.86 -12.34
CA ARG A 44 10.97 1.28 -12.66
C ARG A 44 12.08 1.83 -11.78
N ASP A 45 12.11 3.14 -11.59
CA ASP A 45 13.10 3.79 -10.75
C ASP A 45 13.03 3.27 -9.31
N LEU A 46 11.82 3.17 -8.78
CA LEU A 46 11.63 2.65 -7.43
C LEU A 46 12.07 1.18 -7.35
N ALA A 47 11.71 0.39 -8.33
CA ALA A 47 12.09 -1.01 -8.39
C ALA A 47 13.61 -1.19 -8.38
N GLU A 48 14.32 -0.38 -9.16
CA GLU A 48 15.78 -0.41 -9.19
C GLU A 48 16.40 -0.04 -7.85
N LYS A 49 15.86 0.98 -7.20
CA LYS A 49 16.35 1.40 -5.89
C LYS A 49 16.14 0.35 -4.81
N CYS A 50 15.08 -0.42 -4.93
CA CYS A 50 14.72 -1.44 -3.94
C CYS A 50 15.26 -2.84 -4.28
N GLY A 51 15.82 -3.02 -5.47
CA GLY A 51 16.29 -4.33 -5.90
C GLY A 51 15.17 -5.33 -6.14
N VAL A 52 14.01 -4.84 -6.57
CA VAL A 52 12.85 -5.69 -6.90
C VAL A 52 12.47 -5.48 -8.36
N LYS A 53 11.58 -6.31 -8.87
CA LYS A 53 11.10 -6.18 -10.24
C LYS A 53 10.04 -5.08 -10.32
N GLN A 54 10.00 -4.36 -11.45
CA GLN A 54 8.96 -3.37 -11.69
C GLN A 54 7.57 -4.00 -11.61
N SER A 55 7.40 -5.24 -12.07
CA SER A 55 6.12 -5.94 -12.00
C SER A 55 5.64 -6.11 -10.56
N ALA A 56 6.58 -6.25 -9.61
CA ALA A 56 6.22 -6.34 -8.19
C ALA A 56 5.65 -5.01 -7.68
N ILE A 57 6.27 -3.89 -8.09
CA ILE A 57 5.76 -2.56 -7.75
C ILE A 57 4.37 -2.36 -8.35
N ALA A 58 4.20 -2.69 -9.63
CA ALA A 58 2.92 -2.53 -10.32
C ALA A 58 1.80 -3.34 -9.65
N ARG A 59 2.08 -4.57 -9.24
CA ARG A 59 1.11 -5.41 -8.54
C ARG A 59 0.73 -4.82 -7.19
N LEU A 60 1.69 -4.29 -6.46
CA LEU A 60 1.43 -3.66 -5.19
C LEU A 60 0.59 -2.40 -5.37
N GLU A 61 0.94 -1.55 -6.31
CA GLU A 61 0.22 -0.29 -6.55
C GLU A 61 -1.22 -0.52 -7.03
N THR A 62 -1.50 -1.66 -7.62
CA THR A 62 -2.86 -2.03 -8.04
C THR A 62 -3.55 -2.96 -7.04
N MET A 63 -2.98 -3.16 -5.87
CA MET A 63 -3.55 -3.99 -4.81
C MET A 63 -3.74 -5.46 -5.20
N ARG A 64 -2.90 -5.97 -6.11
CA ARG A 64 -2.96 -7.36 -6.53
C ARG A 64 -2.23 -8.31 -5.60
N THR A 65 -1.32 -7.78 -4.79
CA THR A 65 -0.57 -8.56 -3.81
C THR A 65 -0.61 -7.84 -2.47
N ILE A 66 -0.51 -8.62 -1.41
CA ILE A 66 -0.35 -8.10 -0.07
C ILE A 66 1.13 -8.29 0.29
N PRO A 67 1.90 -7.20 0.45
CA PRO A 67 3.32 -7.32 0.73
C PRO A 67 3.55 -7.79 2.16
N GLN A 68 4.68 -8.45 2.38
CA GLN A 68 5.16 -8.67 3.73
C GLN A 68 5.69 -7.36 4.30
N LEU A 69 5.72 -7.27 5.61
CA LEU A 69 6.13 -6.03 6.28
C LEU A 69 7.54 -5.60 5.90
N ASP A 70 8.48 -6.55 5.83
CA ASP A 70 9.86 -6.25 5.46
C ASP A 70 9.96 -5.68 4.04
N THR A 71 9.17 -6.22 3.12
CA THR A 71 9.11 -5.71 1.75
C THR A 71 8.57 -4.28 1.73
N LEU A 72 7.50 -4.05 2.49
CA LEU A 72 6.89 -2.73 2.57
C LEU A 72 7.86 -1.67 3.10
N VAL A 73 8.57 -1.99 4.19
CA VAL A 73 9.59 -1.11 4.76
C VAL A 73 10.68 -0.79 3.74
N LYS A 74 11.11 -1.81 2.99
CA LYS A 74 12.13 -1.68 1.96
C LYS A 74 11.69 -0.71 0.85
N LEU A 75 10.41 -0.74 0.47
CA LEU A 75 9.87 0.13 -0.56
C LEU A 75 9.69 1.57 -0.07
N LEU A 76 9.38 1.75 1.20
CA LEU A 76 9.15 3.08 1.79
C LEU A 76 10.44 3.86 1.95
N LYS A 77 11.55 3.18 2.17
CA LYS A 77 12.84 3.82 2.48
C LYS A 77 13.32 4.80 1.40
N PRO A 78 13.38 4.40 0.11
CA PRO A 78 13.79 5.36 -0.94
C PRO A 78 12.81 6.50 -1.15
N LEU A 79 11.58 6.36 -0.66
CA LEU A 79 10.56 7.40 -0.74
C LEU A 79 10.65 8.39 0.43
N GLY A 80 11.54 8.14 1.39
CA GLY A 80 11.64 8.97 2.58
C GLY A 80 10.47 8.79 3.53
N LEU A 81 9.80 7.66 3.46
CA LEU A 81 8.66 7.33 4.32
C LEU A 81 9.03 6.22 5.29
N ARG A 82 8.33 6.17 6.40
CA ARG A 82 8.46 5.06 7.34
C ARG A 82 7.09 4.68 7.88
N LEU A 83 6.94 3.42 8.24
CA LEU A 83 5.75 2.97 8.93
C LEU A 83 5.84 3.35 10.40
N THR A 84 4.70 3.74 10.95
CA THR A 84 4.60 4.00 12.37
C THR A 84 3.21 3.56 12.84
N VAL A 85 3.05 3.49 14.14
CA VAL A 85 1.77 3.14 14.76
C VAL A 85 1.30 4.36 15.54
N ILE A 86 0.08 4.79 15.25
CA ILE A 86 -0.52 5.94 15.92
C ILE A 86 -1.88 5.52 16.46
N PRO A 87 -2.38 6.18 17.52
CA PRO A 87 -3.73 5.91 18.00
C PRO A 87 -4.74 6.16 16.90
N ASP A 88 -5.72 5.27 16.79
CA ASP A 88 -6.86 5.47 15.90
C ASP A 88 -7.95 6.10 16.76
N GLU A 89 -8.19 7.38 16.58
CA GLU A 89 -9.13 8.12 17.38
C GLU A 89 -10.57 7.60 17.26
N ASP A 90 -10.93 7.14 16.05
CA ASP A 90 -12.26 6.57 15.83
C ASP A 90 -12.45 5.30 16.64
N LEU A 91 -11.45 4.43 16.68
CA LEU A 91 -11.50 3.21 17.49
C LEU A 91 -11.40 3.52 18.98
N ALA A 92 -10.55 4.48 19.36
CA ALA A 92 -10.38 4.88 20.75
C ALA A 92 -11.66 5.44 21.33
N HIS A 93 -12.47 6.15 20.57
CA HIS A 93 -13.73 6.72 21.01
C HIS A 93 -14.86 5.71 21.18
N GLN A 94 -14.66 4.47 20.72
CA GLN A 94 -15.67 3.41 20.83
C GLN A 94 -15.57 2.62 22.15
N HIS A 95 -14.62 2.94 23.00
CA HIS A 95 -14.40 2.25 24.29
C HIS A 95 -14.90 3.02 25.46
#